data_0e6ece06eefdf568c65614beee6398db
#
_entry.id   0e6ece06eefdf568c65614beee6398db
#
_cell.length_a   1.000
_cell.length_b   1.000
_cell.length_c   1.000
_cell.angle_alpha   90.00
_cell.angle_beta   90.00
_cell.angle_gamma   90.00
#
_symmetry.space_group_name_H-M   'P 1'
#
loop_
_entity.id
_entity.type
_entity.pdbx_description
1 polymer ?
#
loop_
_entity_poly.entity_id
_entity_poly.type
_entity_poly.pdbx_seq_one_letter_code
_entity_poly.pdbx_strand_id
1 'polypeptide(L)'
;RQRQMCIRDRYNISPVITGIVLAVITGIIIFGGVRSIATLSSLIVPIMAIVYIGMVLIILLLNIDQIVPMIGTIIKSAFGVQQVTGGAVGAAILQGIKRGLFSNEAGMGSAPNAAATAAVPHPVKQGLIQSLGVFFDTMLVCTATAIMILLYSGLQFGDSAPQGVAVTQSALNEHLGSAGGIFLTVAVTLFTFSSVVGNYYYGQSNIEFLSNNKMILFIFRCFVVLLVFVGAVAKTETVWSTADLFMGLMAIVNIISIIGLSNIAFAVMKDYQRQRKEGKRPVFKPENLEINLFGIETWGQHARIPKK
;
A
#
# COMPACT_ATOMS: atom_id res chain seq x y z
N ARG A 1 6.54 -6.07 12.38
CA ARG A 1 7.94 -6.08 12.83
C ARG A 1 8.50 -4.66 13.02
N GLN A 2 8.38 -3.76 12.05
CA GLN A 2 8.84 -2.35 12.19
C GLN A 2 8.21 -1.66 13.41
N ARG A 3 6.89 -1.84 13.62
CA ARG A 3 6.20 -1.36 14.82
C ARG A 3 6.83 -1.89 16.11
N GLN A 4 7.22 -3.16 16.12
CA GLN A 4 7.83 -3.76 17.30
C GLN A 4 9.20 -3.20 17.62
N MET A 5 9.98 -2.79 16.60
CA MET A 5 11.23 -2.08 16.85
C MET A 5 10.96 -0.78 17.62
N CYS A 6 10.01 0.04 17.19
CA CYS A 6 9.64 1.27 17.91
C CYS A 6 9.18 1.00 19.35
N ILE A 7 8.35 -0.01 19.55
CA ILE A 7 7.82 -0.35 20.88
C ILE A 7 8.90 -0.94 21.77
N ARG A 8 9.75 -1.84 21.24
CA ARG A 8 10.84 -2.45 22.00
C ARG A 8 11.86 -1.41 22.47
N ASP A 9 12.28 -0.53 21.57
CA ASP A 9 13.32 0.45 21.86
C ASP A 9 12.84 1.49 22.87
N ARG A 10 11.54 1.77 22.90
CA ARG A 10 10.98 2.78 23.79
C ARG A 10 10.40 2.22 25.10
N TYR A 11 9.78 1.05 25.07
CA TYR A 11 9.03 0.50 26.21
C TYR A 11 9.55 -0.84 26.69
N ASN A 12 10.62 -1.36 26.11
CA ASN A 12 11.23 -2.65 26.43
C ASN A 12 10.25 -3.85 26.47
N ILE A 13 9.21 -3.81 25.61
CA ILE A 13 8.18 -4.85 25.52
C ILE A 13 8.66 -6.00 24.64
N SER A 14 8.52 -7.23 25.10
CA SER A 14 8.88 -8.42 24.33
C SER A 14 8.13 -8.51 22.99
N PRO A 15 8.83 -8.83 21.87
CA PRO A 15 8.21 -9.07 20.57
C PRO A 15 7.10 -10.12 20.59
N VAL A 16 7.22 -11.11 21.48
CA VAL A 16 6.22 -12.18 21.64
C VAL A 16 4.89 -11.61 22.17
N ILE A 17 4.96 -10.77 23.21
CA ILE A 17 3.75 -10.14 23.80
C ILE A 17 3.07 -9.27 22.74
N THR A 18 3.83 -8.43 22.05
CA THR A 18 3.28 -7.59 20.98
C THR A 18 2.70 -8.43 19.84
N GLY A 19 3.35 -9.54 19.50
CA GLY A 19 2.86 -10.50 18.50
C GLY A 19 1.53 -11.14 18.89
N ILE A 20 1.39 -11.58 20.15
CA ILE A 20 0.14 -12.15 20.67
C ILE A 20 -0.98 -11.12 20.63
N VAL A 21 -0.74 -9.90 21.13
CA VAL A 21 -1.73 -8.81 21.13
C VAL A 21 -2.19 -8.50 19.70
N LEU A 22 -1.26 -8.39 18.75
CA LEU A 22 -1.58 -8.15 17.34
C LEU A 22 -2.39 -9.30 16.73
N ALA A 23 -2.00 -10.54 16.98
CA ALA A 23 -2.69 -11.71 16.47
C ALA A 23 -4.13 -11.80 17.03
N VAL A 24 -4.32 -11.51 18.32
CA VAL A 24 -5.65 -11.51 18.96
C VAL A 24 -6.54 -10.41 18.37
N ILE A 25 -6.04 -9.16 18.28
CA ILE A 25 -6.81 -8.05 17.71
C ILE A 25 -7.15 -8.34 16.24
N THR A 26 -6.19 -8.82 15.46
CA THR A 26 -6.40 -9.22 14.07
C THR A 26 -7.44 -10.33 13.97
N GLY A 27 -7.35 -11.34 14.85
CA GLY A 27 -8.33 -12.43 14.92
C GLY A 27 -9.74 -11.92 15.17
N ILE A 28 -9.94 -11.10 16.19
CA ILE A 28 -11.26 -10.53 16.51
C ILE A 28 -11.89 -9.83 15.29
N ILE A 29 -11.10 -9.08 14.54
CA ILE A 29 -11.60 -8.33 13.37
C ILE A 29 -11.86 -9.23 12.18
N ILE A 30 -10.94 -10.14 11.88
CA ILE A 30 -11.07 -11.09 10.77
C ILE A 30 -12.30 -11.99 10.95
N PHE A 31 -12.55 -12.47 12.17
CA PHE A 31 -13.73 -13.26 12.48
C PHE A 31 -15.01 -12.42 12.60
N GLY A 32 -14.89 -11.10 12.84
CA GLY A 32 -16.02 -10.15 12.87
C GLY A 32 -16.64 -9.81 11.50
N GLY A 33 -15.99 -10.19 10.41
CA GLY A 33 -16.52 -10.09 9.04
C GLY A 33 -16.11 -8.84 8.26
N VAL A 34 -16.24 -8.92 6.92
CA VAL A 34 -15.77 -7.94 5.94
C VAL A 34 -16.38 -6.53 6.10
N ARG A 35 -17.62 -6.42 6.54
CA ARG A 35 -18.26 -5.11 6.77
C ARG A 35 -17.56 -4.30 7.86
N SER A 36 -17.17 -4.93 8.95
CA SER A 36 -16.45 -4.29 10.05
C SER A 36 -15.09 -3.75 9.56
N ILE A 37 -14.42 -4.53 8.72
CA ILE A 37 -13.14 -4.21 8.10
C ILE A 37 -13.26 -2.95 7.22
N ALA A 38 -14.20 -2.95 6.29
CA ALA A 38 -14.39 -1.85 5.35
C ALA A 38 -14.74 -0.54 6.07
N THR A 39 -15.64 -0.60 7.05
CA THR A 39 -16.06 0.57 7.83
C THR A 39 -14.90 1.14 8.64
N LEU A 40 -14.13 0.29 9.32
CA LEU A 40 -12.99 0.72 10.12
C LEU A 40 -11.90 1.36 9.24
N SER A 41 -11.54 0.72 8.13
CA SER A 41 -10.51 1.23 7.20
C SER A 41 -10.94 2.54 6.54
N SER A 42 -12.20 2.67 6.12
CA SER A 42 -12.70 3.89 5.46
C SER A 42 -12.70 5.12 6.37
N LEU A 43 -12.77 4.93 7.67
CA LEU A 43 -12.72 6.03 8.64
C LEU A 43 -11.29 6.33 9.11
N ILE A 44 -10.54 5.30 9.48
CA ILE A 44 -9.21 5.46 10.11
C ILE A 44 -8.19 5.95 9.10
N VAL A 45 -8.15 5.37 7.88
CA VAL A 45 -7.09 5.65 6.91
C VAL A 45 -7.07 7.11 6.44
N PRO A 46 -8.18 7.75 6.05
CA PRO A 46 -8.17 9.15 5.67
C PRO A 46 -7.75 10.09 6.80
N ILE A 47 -8.25 9.84 8.02
CA ILE A 47 -7.90 10.68 9.19
C ILE A 47 -6.40 10.60 9.45
N MET A 48 -5.83 9.39 9.48
CA MET A 48 -4.40 9.19 9.69
C MET A 48 -3.55 9.85 8.60
N ALA A 49 -3.96 9.70 7.33
CA ALA A 49 -3.24 10.30 6.21
C ALA A 49 -3.22 11.82 6.32
N ILE A 50 -4.36 12.45 6.63
CA ILE A 50 -4.46 13.91 6.80
C ILE A 50 -3.58 14.38 7.97
N VAL A 51 -3.65 13.71 9.11
CA VAL A 51 -2.85 14.08 10.29
C VAL A 51 -1.36 13.90 10.03
N TYR A 52 -0.97 12.78 9.37
CA TYR A 52 0.42 12.52 9.01
C TYR A 52 0.97 13.57 8.03
N ILE A 53 0.24 13.84 6.95
CA ILE A 53 0.63 14.85 5.95
C ILE A 53 0.69 16.24 6.61
N GLY A 54 -0.31 16.59 7.42
CA GLY A 54 -0.33 17.86 8.15
C GLY A 54 0.88 18.04 9.04
N MET A 55 1.30 16.99 9.75
CA MET A 55 2.50 17.03 10.59
C MET A 55 3.77 17.22 9.76
N VAL A 56 3.92 16.46 8.66
CA VAL A 56 5.08 16.63 7.78
C VAL A 56 5.11 18.03 7.18
N LEU A 57 3.97 18.58 6.78
CA LEU A 57 3.90 19.97 6.29
C LEU A 57 4.37 20.98 7.34
N ILE A 58 4.03 20.78 8.61
CA ILE A 58 4.53 21.63 9.71
C ILE A 58 6.06 21.54 9.79
N ILE A 59 6.64 20.34 9.74
CA ILE A 59 8.09 20.16 9.75
C ILE A 59 8.74 20.85 8.54
N LEU A 60 8.16 20.75 7.36
CA LEU A 60 8.64 21.41 6.16
C LEU A 60 8.62 22.94 6.29
N LEU A 61 7.53 23.50 6.83
CA LEU A 61 7.41 24.94 7.06
C LEU A 61 8.43 25.45 8.07
N LEU A 62 8.72 24.66 9.10
CA LEU A 62 9.75 25.01 10.11
C LEU A 62 11.18 24.92 9.56
N ASN A 63 11.42 24.18 8.47
CA ASN A 63 12.73 23.96 7.85
C ASN A 63 12.76 24.43 6.39
N ILE A 64 12.00 25.46 6.05
CA ILE A 64 11.81 25.90 4.65
C ILE A 64 13.13 26.27 3.97
N ASP A 65 14.10 26.81 4.73
CA ASP A 65 15.41 27.22 4.23
C ASP A 65 16.28 26.02 3.79
N GLN A 66 16.00 24.83 4.31
CA GLN A 66 16.75 23.61 4.02
C GLN A 66 16.17 22.83 2.82
N ILE A 67 14.95 23.13 2.39
CA ILE A 67 14.26 22.38 1.33
C ILE A 67 15.01 22.51 0.00
N VAL A 68 15.39 23.73 -0.39
CA VAL A 68 16.07 23.97 -1.67
C VAL A 68 17.46 23.32 -1.71
N PRO A 69 18.34 23.49 -0.70
CA PRO A 69 19.60 22.76 -0.63
C PRO A 69 19.44 21.24 -0.67
N MET A 70 18.43 20.70 0.03
CA MET A 70 18.14 19.27 0.07
C MET A 70 17.74 18.72 -1.29
N ILE A 71 16.83 19.40 -2.01
CA ILE A 71 16.44 19.02 -3.38
C ILE A 71 17.67 19.04 -4.29
N GLY A 72 18.52 20.04 -4.15
CA GLY A 72 19.82 20.11 -4.85
C GLY A 72 20.70 18.90 -4.56
N THR A 73 20.75 18.46 -3.30
CA THR A 73 21.51 17.26 -2.89
C THR A 73 20.92 15.99 -3.49
N ILE A 74 19.59 15.84 -3.50
CA ILE A 74 18.90 14.69 -4.13
C ILE A 74 19.27 14.60 -5.61
N ILE A 75 19.15 15.72 -6.35
CA ILE A 75 19.44 15.77 -7.78
C ILE A 75 20.94 15.49 -8.04
N LYS A 76 21.83 16.12 -7.30
CA LYS A 76 23.28 15.87 -7.41
C LYS A 76 23.63 14.41 -7.10
N SER A 77 23.01 13.80 -6.09
CA SER A 77 23.23 12.41 -5.73
C SER A 77 22.67 11.44 -6.77
N ALA A 78 21.53 11.77 -7.39
CA ALA A 78 20.94 10.94 -8.43
C ALA A 78 21.78 10.91 -9.73
N PHE A 79 22.39 12.05 -10.09
CA PHE A 79 23.15 12.22 -11.34
C PHE A 79 24.65 12.44 -11.13
N GLY A 80 25.13 12.42 -9.90
CA GLY A 80 26.50 12.76 -9.55
C GLY A 80 27.52 11.67 -9.87
N VAL A 81 28.72 12.10 -10.24
CA VAL A 81 29.85 11.26 -10.69
C VAL A 81 30.34 10.25 -9.61
N GLN A 82 30.05 10.49 -8.35
CA GLN A 82 30.47 9.60 -7.25
C GLN A 82 29.72 8.24 -7.24
N GLN A 83 28.62 8.12 -7.98
CA GLN A 83 27.84 6.88 -8.08
C GLN A 83 28.14 6.07 -9.37
N VAL A 84 29.07 6.52 -10.18
CA VAL A 84 29.44 5.92 -11.48
C VAL A 84 30.24 4.61 -11.36
N THR A 85 30.51 4.13 -10.18
CA THR A 85 30.88 2.71 -10.03
C THR A 85 29.62 1.88 -10.24
N GLY A 86 29.45 1.35 -11.46
CA GLY A 86 28.22 0.79 -12.04
C GLY A 86 27.34 -0.12 -11.17
N GLY A 87 27.82 -0.65 -10.05
CA GLY A 87 27.05 -1.41 -9.09
C GLY A 87 26.12 -0.57 -8.22
N ALA A 88 26.53 0.64 -7.83
CA ALA A 88 25.75 1.48 -6.89
C ALA A 88 24.51 2.08 -7.57
N VAL A 89 24.59 2.48 -8.84
CA VAL A 89 23.44 2.99 -9.61
C VAL A 89 22.41 1.87 -9.82
N GLY A 90 22.86 0.68 -10.20
CA GLY A 90 21.97 -0.48 -10.36
C GLY A 90 21.27 -0.86 -9.05
N ALA A 91 21.97 -0.84 -7.93
CA ALA A 91 21.39 -1.11 -6.61
C ALA A 91 20.37 -0.04 -6.21
N ALA A 92 20.65 1.25 -6.43
CA ALA A 92 19.72 2.33 -6.13
C ALA A 92 18.42 2.24 -6.97
N ILE A 93 18.53 1.99 -8.28
CA ILE A 93 17.40 1.77 -9.17
C ILE A 93 16.60 0.56 -8.71
N LEU A 94 17.25 -0.57 -8.44
CA LEU A 94 16.59 -1.79 -7.98
C LEU A 94 15.82 -1.58 -6.68
N GLN A 95 16.42 -0.92 -5.68
CA GLN A 95 15.76 -0.64 -4.41
C GLN A 95 14.62 0.37 -4.58
N GLY A 96 14.80 1.40 -5.41
CA GLY A 96 13.76 2.37 -5.70
C GLY A 96 12.52 1.71 -6.36
N ILE A 97 12.75 0.84 -7.35
CA ILE A 97 11.66 0.08 -8.00
C ILE A 97 10.98 -0.85 -7.01
N LYS A 98 11.75 -1.65 -6.26
CA LYS A 98 11.17 -2.57 -5.27
C LYS A 98 10.31 -1.86 -4.23
N ARG A 99 10.81 -0.78 -3.65
CA ARG A 99 10.09 -0.06 -2.59
C ARG A 99 8.93 0.78 -3.12
N GLY A 100 9.07 1.37 -4.31
CA GLY A 100 7.99 2.09 -4.98
C GLY A 100 6.83 1.16 -5.36
N LEU A 101 7.11 0.01 -5.95
CA LEU A 101 6.08 -0.99 -6.26
C LEU A 101 5.40 -1.53 -5.00
N PHE A 102 6.17 -1.72 -3.92
CA PHE A 102 5.64 -2.18 -2.64
C PHE A 102 4.63 -1.18 -2.06
N SER A 103 4.95 0.11 -2.05
CA SER A 103 4.07 1.15 -1.50
C SER A 103 2.79 1.31 -2.32
N ASN A 104 2.93 1.36 -3.64
CA ASN A 104 1.83 1.67 -4.56
C ASN A 104 0.97 0.46 -4.92
N GLU A 105 1.47 -0.75 -4.69
CA GLU A 105 0.88 -2.01 -5.16
C GLU A 105 0.56 -2.01 -6.68
N ALA A 106 1.13 -1.06 -7.43
CA ALA A 106 0.88 -0.88 -8.86
C ALA A 106 1.49 -2.03 -9.67
N GLY A 107 0.65 -2.71 -10.45
CA GLY A 107 1.09 -3.85 -11.26
C GLY A 107 1.32 -5.15 -10.50
N MET A 108 1.08 -5.19 -9.19
CA MET A 108 1.30 -6.37 -8.37
C MET A 108 0.11 -7.34 -8.33
N GLY A 109 -1.11 -6.88 -8.68
CA GLY A 109 -2.31 -7.72 -8.70
C GLY A 109 -3.17 -7.65 -7.44
N SER A 110 -2.76 -6.93 -6.40
CA SER A 110 -3.54 -6.70 -5.19
C SER A 110 -4.65 -5.67 -5.39
N ALA A 111 -4.32 -4.52 -6.00
CA ALA A 111 -5.28 -3.45 -6.27
C ALA A 111 -6.53 -3.88 -7.07
N PRO A 112 -6.47 -4.78 -8.07
CA PRO A 112 -7.65 -5.30 -8.75
C PRO A 112 -8.66 -5.98 -7.83
N ASN A 113 -8.22 -6.64 -6.74
CA ASN A 113 -9.12 -7.29 -5.78
C ASN A 113 -10.01 -6.27 -5.06
N ALA A 114 -9.44 -5.12 -4.66
CA ALA A 114 -10.23 -4.03 -4.09
C ALA A 114 -11.09 -3.33 -5.15
N ALA A 115 -10.55 -3.11 -6.34
CA ALA A 115 -11.25 -2.47 -7.44
C ALA A 115 -12.50 -3.25 -7.89
N ALA A 116 -12.42 -4.58 -7.88
CA ALA A 116 -13.53 -5.46 -8.28
C ALA A 116 -14.77 -5.33 -7.39
N THR A 117 -14.63 -4.87 -6.15
CA THR A 117 -15.76 -4.69 -5.23
C THR A 117 -16.46 -3.35 -5.36
N ALA A 118 -15.92 -2.44 -6.13
CA ALA A 118 -16.47 -1.09 -6.28
C ALA A 118 -17.70 -1.09 -7.20
N ALA A 119 -18.83 -0.61 -6.67
CA ALA A 119 -20.04 -0.39 -7.45
C ALA A 119 -19.94 0.90 -8.26
N VAL A 120 -19.45 0.81 -9.50
CA VAL A 120 -19.26 1.95 -10.39
C VAL A 120 -20.04 1.75 -11.71
N PRO A 121 -20.54 2.83 -12.33
CA PRO A 121 -21.31 2.72 -13.57
C PRO A 121 -20.43 2.33 -14.79
N HIS A 122 -19.12 2.52 -14.72
CA HIS A 122 -18.17 2.20 -15.79
C HIS A 122 -16.83 1.78 -15.22
N PRO A 123 -16.20 0.66 -15.64
CA PRO A 123 -14.96 0.13 -15.03
C PRO A 123 -13.79 1.08 -15.14
N VAL A 124 -13.68 1.86 -16.20
CA VAL A 124 -12.62 2.89 -16.37
C VAL A 124 -12.64 3.91 -15.24
N LYS A 125 -13.81 4.25 -14.69
CA LYS A 125 -13.91 5.18 -13.57
C LYS A 125 -13.15 4.66 -12.35
N GLN A 126 -13.28 3.36 -12.06
CA GLN A 126 -12.55 2.73 -10.96
C GLN A 126 -11.04 2.67 -11.24
N GLY A 127 -10.65 2.34 -12.48
CA GLY A 127 -9.24 2.37 -12.88
C GLY A 127 -8.61 3.76 -12.70
N LEU A 128 -9.31 4.83 -13.08
CA LEU A 128 -8.84 6.21 -12.88
C LEU A 128 -8.73 6.59 -11.40
N ILE A 129 -9.67 6.13 -10.56
CA ILE A 129 -9.60 6.33 -9.09
C ILE A 129 -8.39 5.62 -8.51
N GLN A 130 -8.11 4.38 -8.92
CA GLN A 130 -6.92 3.64 -8.47
C GLN A 130 -5.62 4.33 -8.92
N SER A 131 -5.54 4.80 -10.17
CA SER A 131 -4.39 5.54 -10.67
C SER A 131 -4.16 6.85 -9.89
N LEU A 132 -5.23 7.54 -9.53
CA LEU A 132 -5.16 8.73 -8.71
C LEU A 132 -4.65 8.41 -7.29
N GLY A 133 -5.09 7.28 -6.71
CA GLY A 133 -4.60 6.79 -5.41
C GLY A 133 -3.09 6.56 -5.42
N VAL A 134 -2.55 5.89 -6.44
CA VAL A 134 -1.11 5.69 -6.63
C VAL A 134 -0.36 7.03 -6.73
N PHE A 135 -0.91 7.99 -7.45
CA PHE A 135 -0.33 9.33 -7.56
C PHE A 135 -0.25 10.03 -6.20
N PHE A 136 -1.33 10.02 -5.43
CA PHE A 136 -1.35 10.62 -4.09
C PHE A 136 -0.39 9.92 -3.12
N ASP A 137 -0.34 8.60 -3.13
CA ASP A 137 0.58 7.85 -2.29
C ASP A 137 2.03 8.26 -2.58
N THR A 138 2.44 8.25 -3.83
CA THR A 138 3.82 8.55 -4.23
C THR A 138 4.16 10.02 -4.03
N MET A 139 3.34 10.93 -4.57
CA MET A 139 3.68 12.36 -4.63
C MET A 139 3.47 13.08 -3.30
N LEU A 140 2.51 12.64 -2.48
CA LEU A 140 2.27 13.28 -1.19
C LEU A 140 2.90 12.49 -0.04
N VAL A 141 2.48 11.24 0.17
CA VAL A 141 2.87 10.50 1.38
C VAL A 141 4.35 10.09 1.33
N CYS A 142 4.78 9.44 0.27
CA CYS A 142 6.16 8.97 0.15
C CYS A 142 7.15 10.13 0.05
N THR A 143 6.84 11.17 -0.74
CA THR A 143 7.71 12.36 -0.86
C THR A 143 7.80 13.10 0.47
N ALA A 144 6.68 13.31 1.16
CA ALA A 144 6.66 13.95 2.46
C ALA A 144 7.54 13.21 3.48
N THR A 145 7.42 11.87 3.54
CA THR A 145 8.25 11.03 4.41
C THR A 145 9.74 11.12 4.03
N ALA A 146 10.07 11.07 2.75
CA ALA A 146 11.44 11.15 2.26
C ALA A 146 12.09 12.48 2.64
N ILE A 147 11.39 13.59 2.43
CA ILE A 147 11.89 14.92 2.78
C ILE A 147 12.11 15.04 4.29
N MET A 148 11.16 14.59 5.10
CA MET A 148 11.29 14.61 6.55
C MET A 148 12.51 13.81 7.04
N ILE A 149 12.79 12.65 6.45
CA ILE A 149 13.96 11.83 6.77
C ILE A 149 15.25 12.53 6.34
N LEU A 150 15.27 13.16 5.17
CA LEU A 150 16.45 13.85 4.65
C LEU A 150 16.78 15.15 5.40
N LEU A 151 15.80 15.75 6.07
CA LEU A 151 16.01 16.89 6.98
C LEU A 151 16.58 16.47 8.34
N TYR A 152 16.64 15.16 8.63
CA TYR A 152 17.20 14.67 9.88
C TYR A 152 18.71 14.81 9.91
N SER A 153 19.24 15.61 10.86
CA SER A 153 20.68 15.92 10.96
C SER A 153 21.54 14.70 11.32
N GLY A 154 20.98 13.75 12.04
CA GLY A 154 21.62 12.50 12.42
C GLY A 154 21.51 11.37 11.40
N LEU A 155 21.17 11.66 10.14
CA LEU A 155 21.04 10.64 9.09
C LEU A 155 22.40 9.99 8.81
N GLN A 156 22.47 8.68 9.06
CA GLN A 156 23.66 7.87 8.81
C GLN A 156 23.34 6.80 7.77
N PHE A 157 24.39 6.43 7.00
CA PHE A 157 24.32 5.37 5.99
C PHE A 157 25.29 4.25 6.36
N GLY A 158 24.92 3.00 6.12
CA GLY A 158 25.73 1.82 6.39
C GLY A 158 25.03 0.77 7.24
N ASP A 159 25.70 -0.35 7.48
CA ASP A 159 25.11 -1.52 8.13
C ASP A 159 24.72 -1.29 9.59
N SER A 160 25.39 -0.35 10.27
CA SER A 160 25.11 0.02 11.67
C SER A 160 24.07 1.13 11.82
N ALA A 161 23.59 1.71 10.72
CA ALA A 161 22.63 2.79 10.74
C ALA A 161 21.22 2.28 11.11
N PRO A 162 20.40 3.11 11.78
CA PRO A 162 19.00 2.79 11.98
C PRO A 162 18.30 2.51 10.64
N GLN A 163 17.45 1.48 10.59
CA GLN A 163 16.79 1.09 9.36
C GLN A 163 15.26 1.17 9.47
N GLY A 164 14.62 1.42 8.33
CA GLY A 164 13.17 1.45 8.23
C GLY A 164 12.53 2.53 9.10
N VAL A 165 11.49 2.15 9.84
CA VAL A 165 10.69 3.08 10.67
C VAL A 165 11.50 3.73 11.80
N ALA A 166 12.61 3.14 12.24
CA ALA A 166 13.45 3.74 13.27
C ALA A 166 14.10 5.07 12.82
N VAL A 167 14.45 5.19 11.54
CA VAL A 167 14.96 6.46 10.95
C VAL A 167 13.87 7.53 11.01
N THR A 168 12.65 7.20 10.60
CA THR A 168 11.49 8.11 10.66
C THR A 168 11.21 8.54 12.10
N GLN A 169 11.35 7.62 13.06
CA GLN A 169 11.16 7.93 14.47
C GLN A 169 12.22 8.90 14.98
N SER A 170 13.47 8.70 14.61
CA SER A 170 14.57 9.61 14.98
C SER A 170 14.37 11.00 14.39
N ALA A 171 13.98 11.07 13.11
CA ALA A 171 13.66 12.34 12.45
C ALA A 171 12.51 13.10 13.13
N LEU A 172 11.42 12.40 13.45
CA LEU A 172 10.31 13.02 14.17
C LEU A 172 10.64 13.43 15.59
N ASN A 173 11.48 12.66 16.29
CA ASN A 173 11.95 13.03 17.62
C ASN A 173 12.83 14.27 17.59
N GLU A 174 13.65 14.47 16.56
CA GLU A 174 14.46 15.67 16.40
C GLU A 174 13.60 16.91 16.17
N HIS A 175 12.61 16.83 15.28
CA HIS A 175 11.79 17.99 14.92
C HIS A 175 10.68 18.32 15.93
N LEU A 176 10.12 17.32 16.61
CA LEU A 176 8.91 17.46 17.46
C LEU A 176 9.14 16.94 18.91
N GLY A 177 10.35 16.57 19.25
CA GLY A 177 10.67 16.00 20.55
C GLY A 177 9.95 14.68 20.81
N SER A 178 9.72 14.35 22.08
CA SER A 178 9.09 13.08 22.49
C SER A 178 7.67 12.87 21.94
N ALA A 179 6.95 13.96 21.64
CA ALA A 179 5.62 13.90 21.04
C ALA A 179 5.65 13.28 19.63
N GLY A 180 6.68 13.57 18.83
CA GLY A 180 6.87 13.01 17.51
C GLY A 180 6.99 11.48 17.52
N GLY A 181 7.74 10.93 18.47
CA GLY A 181 7.88 9.47 18.61
C GLY A 181 6.60 8.77 19.07
N ILE A 182 5.81 9.40 19.96
CA ILE A 182 4.50 8.86 20.37
C ILE A 182 3.55 8.86 19.18
N PHE A 183 3.47 9.97 18.47
CA PHE A 183 2.65 10.11 17.28
C PHE A 183 2.99 9.04 16.24
N LEU A 184 4.27 8.88 15.91
CA LEU A 184 4.69 7.87 14.94
C LEU A 184 4.31 6.46 15.38
N THR A 185 4.49 6.14 16.66
CA THR A 185 4.11 4.83 17.20
C THR A 185 2.62 4.55 16.99
N VAL A 186 1.76 5.53 17.24
CA VAL A 186 0.32 5.43 17.00
C VAL A 186 0.02 5.32 15.51
N ALA A 187 0.59 6.22 14.69
CA ALA A 187 0.38 6.25 13.25
C ALA A 187 0.80 4.92 12.58
N VAL A 188 2.03 4.45 12.83
CA VAL A 188 2.52 3.17 12.29
C VAL A 188 1.68 1.99 12.78
N THR A 189 1.20 2.04 14.01
CA THR A 189 0.28 1.02 14.55
C THR A 189 -0.98 0.94 13.71
N LEU A 190 -1.62 2.07 13.45
CA LEU A 190 -2.87 2.12 12.71
C LEU A 190 -2.65 1.79 11.22
N PHE A 191 -1.59 2.31 10.58
CA PHE A 191 -1.23 1.97 9.20
C PHE A 191 -0.93 0.48 9.02
N THR A 192 -0.12 -0.10 9.90
CA THR A 192 0.20 -1.53 9.83
C THR A 192 -1.05 -2.38 10.02
N PHE A 193 -1.89 -1.99 10.95
CA PHE A 193 -3.12 -2.71 11.22
C PHE A 193 -4.09 -2.65 10.04
N SER A 194 -4.31 -1.47 9.44
CA SER A 194 -5.15 -1.34 8.24
C SER A 194 -4.59 -2.15 7.06
N SER A 195 -3.26 -2.21 6.91
CA SER A 195 -2.60 -3.01 5.86
C SER A 195 -2.80 -4.52 6.07
N VAL A 196 -2.68 -5.01 7.31
CA VAL A 196 -2.93 -6.43 7.62
C VAL A 196 -4.37 -6.81 7.26
N VAL A 197 -5.31 -5.95 7.61
CA VAL A 197 -6.75 -6.16 7.34
C VAL A 197 -7.05 -6.09 5.84
N GLY A 198 -6.45 -5.14 5.13
CA GLY A 198 -6.58 -5.02 3.68
C GLY A 198 -6.03 -6.24 2.93
N ASN A 199 -4.82 -6.67 3.28
CA ASN A 199 -4.20 -7.86 2.68
C ASN A 199 -4.98 -9.15 2.99
N TYR A 200 -5.52 -9.27 4.19
CA TYR A 200 -6.44 -10.36 4.51
C TYR A 200 -7.66 -10.37 3.57
N TYR A 201 -8.25 -9.19 3.35
CA TYR A 201 -9.40 -9.05 2.46
C TYR A 201 -9.09 -9.52 1.03
N TYR A 202 -7.93 -9.16 0.49
CA TYR A 202 -7.50 -9.65 -0.83
C TYR A 202 -7.42 -11.19 -0.87
N GLY A 203 -6.81 -11.78 0.15
CA GLY A 203 -6.74 -13.25 0.25
C GLY A 203 -8.11 -13.90 0.40
N GLN A 204 -8.99 -13.36 1.23
CA GLN A 204 -10.36 -13.85 1.40
C GLN A 204 -11.14 -13.81 0.09
N SER A 205 -11.12 -12.68 -0.63
CA SER A 205 -11.83 -12.53 -1.90
C SER A 205 -11.39 -13.57 -2.94
N ASN A 206 -10.09 -13.84 -3.01
CA ASN A 206 -9.57 -14.87 -3.92
C ASN A 206 -10.00 -16.29 -3.51
N ILE A 207 -10.03 -16.60 -2.22
CA ILE A 207 -10.48 -17.91 -1.73
C ILE A 207 -11.98 -18.09 -1.97
N GLU A 208 -12.79 -17.07 -1.69
CA GLU A 208 -14.24 -17.11 -1.94
C GLU A 208 -14.56 -17.25 -3.43
N PHE A 209 -13.73 -16.68 -4.31
CA PHE A 209 -13.85 -16.88 -5.75
C PHE A 209 -13.56 -18.33 -6.17
N LEU A 210 -12.56 -18.97 -5.57
CA LEU A 210 -12.17 -20.35 -5.88
C LEU A 210 -13.06 -21.41 -5.24
N SER A 211 -13.60 -21.13 -4.05
CA SER A 211 -14.37 -22.10 -3.27
C SER A 211 -15.33 -21.45 -2.29
N ASN A 212 -16.59 -21.86 -2.35
CA ASN A 212 -17.64 -21.46 -1.40
C ASN A 212 -17.58 -22.26 -0.07
N ASN A 213 -16.54 -23.05 0.17
CA ASN A 213 -16.45 -23.91 1.34
C ASN A 213 -16.05 -23.09 2.59
N LYS A 214 -16.94 -23.00 3.56
CA LYS A 214 -16.73 -22.28 4.83
C LYS A 214 -15.55 -22.81 5.64
N MET A 215 -15.24 -24.12 5.53
CA MET A 215 -14.11 -24.72 6.23
C MET A 215 -12.78 -24.21 5.68
N ILE A 216 -12.65 -24.11 4.35
CA ILE A 216 -11.44 -23.56 3.71
C ILE A 216 -11.21 -22.12 4.16
N LEU A 217 -12.26 -21.31 4.19
CA LEU A 217 -12.19 -19.94 4.68
C LEU A 217 -11.80 -19.86 6.16
N PHE A 218 -12.33 -20.76 6.99
CA PHE A 218 -11.95 -20.82 8.41
C PHE A 218 -10.48 -21.17 8.59
N ILE A 219 -9.99 -22.19 7.89
CA ILE A 219 -8.56 -22.57 7.91
C ILE A 219 -7.68 -21.41 7.47
N PHE A 220 -8.06 -20.72 6.39
CA PHE A 220 -7.34 -19.53 5.92
C PHE A 220 -7.29 -18.42 6.98
N ARG A 221 -8.38 -18.14 7.67
CA ARG A 221 -8.41 -17.16 8.76
C ARG A 221 -7.44 -17.50 9.89
N CYS A 222 -7.46 -18.76 10.33
CA CYS A 222 -6.53 -19.25 11.33
C CYS A 222 -5.07 -19.13 10.85
N PHE A 223 -4.81 -19.47 9.59
CA PHE A 223 -3.49 -19.36 8.99
C PHE A 223 -2.99 -17.91 8.94
N VAL A 224 -3.84 -16.96 8.57
CA VAL A 224 -3.47 -15.53 8.57
C VAL A 224 -3.14 -15.04 9.98
N VAL A 225 -3.93 -15.40 11.00
CA VAL A 225 -3.65 -15.03 12.39
C VAL A 225 -2.30 -15.61 12.85
N LEU A 226 -2.01 -16.85 12.47
CA LEU A 226 -0.71 -17.48 12.74
C LEU A 226 0.43 -16.73 12.04
N LEU A 227 0.27 -16.36 10.78
CA LEU A 227 1.27 -15.59 10.02
C LEU A 227 1.52 -14.20 10.63
N VAL A 228 0.50 -13.54 11.15
CA VAL A 228 0.66 -12.27 11.88
C VAL A 228 1.55 -12.46 13.11
N PHE A 229 1.33 -13.52 13.88
CA PHE A 229 2.17 -13.84 15.03
C PHE A 229 3.62 -14.18 14.60
N VAL A 230 3.78 -15.10 13.64
CA VAL A 230 5.10 -15.51 13.12
C VAL A 230 5.87 -14.30 12.55
N GLY A 231 5.23 -13.47 11.75
CA GLY A 231 5.83 -12.24 11.20
C GLY A 231 6.22 -11.23 12.28
N ALA A 232 5.52 -11.24 13.41
CA ALA A 232 5.86 -10.42 14.55
C ALA A 232 7.16 -10.90 15.25
N VAL A 233 7.40 -12.18 15.35
CA VAL A 233 8.57 -12.76 16.05
C VAL A 233 9.77 -12.95 15.11
N ALA A 234 9.56 -13.23 13.84
CA ALA A 234 10.59 -13.51 12.85
C ALA A 234 11.60 -12.35 12.67
N LYS A 235 12.78 -12.63 12.15
CA LYS A 235 13.79 -11.59 11.82
C LYS A 235 13.29 -10.69 10.70
N THR A 236 13.57 -9.40 10.80
CA THR A 236 13.10 -8.38 9.83
C THR A 236 13.55 -8.69 8.40
N GLU A 237 14.81 -9.10 8.22
CA GLU A 237 15.38 -9.46 6.92
C GLU A 237 14.65 -10.63 6.27
N THR A 238 14.34 -11.67 7.06
CA THR A 238 13.58 -12.83 6.57
C THR A 238 12.18 -12.43 6.14
N VAL A 239 11.49 -11.57 6.91
CA VAL A 239 10.16 -11.08 6.55
C VAL A 239 10.20 -10.30 5.23
N TRP A 240 11.17 -9.39 5.07
CA TRP A 240 11.31 -8.61 3.84
C TRP A 240 11.67 -9.47 2.63
N SER A 241 12.62 -10.39 2.78
CA SER A 241 13.01 -11.29 1.68
C SER A 241 11.85 -12.19 1.24
N THR A 242 11.07 -12.69 2.19
CA THR A 242 9.88 -13.49 1.91
C THR A 242 8.80 -12.65 1.21
N ALA A 243 8.56 -11.42 1.67
CA ALA A 243 7.62 -10.50 1.04
C ALA A 243 8.05 -10.17 -0.40
N ASP A 244 9.31 -9.81 -0.62
CA ASP A 244 9.84 -9.50 -1.96
C ASP A 244 9.68 -10.68 -2.94
N LEU A 245 9.88 -11.94 -2.46
CA LEU A 245 9.69 -13.14 -3.28
C LEU A 245 8.22 -13.30 -3.71
N PHE A 246 7.30 -13.30 -2.74
CA PHE A 246 5.87 -13.49 -3.05
C PHE A 246 5.29 -12.35 -3.87
N MET A 247 5.71 -11.13 -3.62
CA MET A 247 5.32 -9.97 -4.43
C MET A 247 5.81 -10.09 -5.87
N GLY A 248 7.06 -10.54 -6.07
CA GLY A 248 7.59 -10.79 -7.41
C GLY A 248 6.79 -11.83 -8.17
N LEU A 249 6.44 -12.95 -7.53
CA LEU A 249 5.60 -13.98 -8.11
C LEU A 249 4.20 -13.46 -8.47
N MET A 250 3.58 -12.70 -7.57
CA MET A 250 2.27 -12.09 -7.79
C MET A 250 2.31 -11.10 -8.96
N ALA A 251 3.36 -10.27 -9.05
CA ALA A 251 3.54 -9.33 -10.15
C ALA A 251 3.68 -10.02 -11.52
N ILE A 252 4.43 -11.13 -11.60
CA ILE A 252 4.58 -11.91 -12.84
C ILE A 252 3.21 -12.39 -13.33
N VAL A 253 2.41 -13.02 -12.46
CA VAL A 253 1.07 -13.49 -12.80
C VAL A 253 0.17 -12.34 -13.26
N ASN A 254 0.22 -11.22 -12.55
CA ASN A 254 -0.61 -10.06 -12.89
C ASN A 254 -0.19 -9.41 -14.22
N ILE A 255 1.11 -9.31 -14.52
CA ILE A 255 1.60 -8.76 -15.79
C ILE A 255 1.11 -9.61 -16.97
N ILE A 256 1.17 -10.93 -16.85
CA ILE A 256 0.62 -11.83 -17.88
C ILE A 256 -0.88 -11.55 -18.09
N SER A 257 -1.63 -11.41 -17.01
CA SER A 257 -3.06 -11.08 -17.06
C SER A 257 -3.33 -9.71 -17.71
N ILE A 258 -2.54 -8.69 -17.35
CA ILE A 258 -2.66 -7.34 -17.93
C ILE A 258 -2.39 -7.38 -19.45
N ILE A 259 -1.35 -8.08 -19.89
CA ILE A 259 -1.03 -8.24 -21.31
C ILE A 259 -2.20 -8.92 -22.03
N GLY A 260 -2.72 -10.02 -21.49
CA GLY A 260 -3.84 -10.74 -22.07
C GLY A 260 -5.14 -9.93 -22.17
N LEU A 261 -5.39 -9.06 -21.18
CA LEU A 261 -6.60 -8.22 -21.11
C LEU A 261 -6.42 -6.83 -21.75
N SER A 262 -5.25 -6.50 -22.26
CA SER A 262 -4.92 -5.17 -22.75
C SER A 262 -5.87 -4.67 -23.84
N ASN A 263 -6.21 -5.51 -24.83
CA ASN A 263 -7.12 -5.17 -25.92
C ASN A 263 -8.52 -4.81 -25.40
N ILE A 264 -9.02 -5.56 -24.40
CA ILE A 264 -10.31 -5.29 -23.75
C ILE A 264 -10.23 -3.97 -23.00
N ALA A 265 -9.16 -3.74 -22.24
CA ALA A 265 -8.96 -2.51 -21.48
C ALA A 265 -8.93 -1.27 -22.39
N PHE A 266 -8.23 -1.32 -23.53
CA PHE A 266 -8.17 -0.23 -24.49
C PHE A 266 -9.53 0.04 -25.15
N ALA A 267 -10.29 -1.01 -25.47
CA ALA A 267 -11.63 -0.83 -26.06
C ALA A 267 -12.61 -0.21 -25.06
N VAL A 268 -12.58 -0.67 -23.81
CA VAL A 268 -13.39 -0.10 -22.72
C VAL A 268 -13.00 1.35 -22.44
N MET A 269 -11.70 1.69 -22.52
CA MET A 269 -11.23 3.06 -22.40
C MET A 269 -11.73 3.94 -23.54
N LYS A 270 -11.70 3.45 -24.80
CA LYS A 270 -12.23 4.18 -25.97
C LYS A 270 -13.74 4.45 -25.82
N ASP A 271 -14.51 3.48 -25.34
CA ASP A 271 -15.94 3.67 -25.09
C ASP A 271 -16.19 4.76 -24.03
N TYR A 272 -15.45 4.72 -22.93
CA TYR A 272 -15.53 5.75 -21.89
C TYR A 272 -15.22 7.15 -22.45
N GLN A 273 -14.14 7.28 -23.21
CA GLN A 273 -13.74 8.55 -23.81
C GLN A 273 -14.78 9.07 -24.83
N ARG A 274 -15.36 8.18 -25.64
CA ARG A 274 -16.43 8.52 -26.59
C ARG A 274 -17.62 9.10 -25.86
N GLN A 275 -18.15 8.40 -24.83
CA GLN A 275 -19.29 8.87 -24.05
C GLN A 275 -19.01 10.20 -23.35
N ARG A 276 -17.75 10.41 -22.87
CA ARG A 276 -17.33 11.69 -22.28
C ARG A 276 -17.31 12.83 -23.30
N LYS A 277 -16.81 12.60 -24.52
CA LYS A 277 -16.81 13.60 -25.61
C LYS A 277 -18.21 13.98 -26.03
N GLU A 278 -19.17 13.06 -25.96
CA GLU A 278 -20.58 13.31 -26.25
C GLU A 278 -21.32 14.02 -25.10
N GLY A 279 -20.63 14.42 -24.02
CA GLY A 279 -21.22 15.07 -22.86
C GLY A 279 -22.05 14.14 -21.96
N LYS A 280 -22.03 12.85 -22.23
CA LYS A 280 -22.80 11.84 -21.47
C LYS A 280 -22.08 11.45 -20.17
N ARG A 281 -22.82 10.96 -19.19
CA ARG A 281 -22.26 10.24 -18.04
C ARG A 281 -21.94 8.82 -18.48
N PRO A 282 -20.65 8.40 -18.50
CA PRO A 282 -20.30 7.09 -19.01
C PRO A 282 -20.92 5.96 -18.22
N VAL A 283 -21.62 5.07 -18.92
CA VAL A 283 -22.21 3.84 -18.40
C VAL A 283 -21.74 2.69 -19.29
N PHE A 284 -21.14 1.69 -18.67
CA PHE A 284 -20.62 0.55 -19.41
C PHE A 284 -21.76 -0.39 -19.84
N LYS A 285 -21.82 -0.66 -21.14
CA LYS A 285 -22.72 -1.63 -21.75
C LYS A 285 -21.87 -2.58 -22.61
N PRO A 286 -21.73 -3.85 -22.21
CA PRO A 286 -20.94 -4.84 -22.97
C PRO A 286 -21.36 -4.94 -24.45
N GLU A 287 -22.63 -4.77 -24.72
CA GLU A 287 -23.24 -4.86 -26.05
C GLU A 287 -22.70 -3.79 -27.03
N ASN A 288 -22.14 -2.69 -26.50
CA ASN A 288 -21.58 -1.60 -27.30
C ASN A 288 -20.13 -1.87 -27.74
N LEU A 289 -19.56 -2.97 -27.32
CA LEU A 289 -18.18 -3.34 -27.64
C LEU A 289 -18.19 -4.49 -28.65
N GLU A 290 -17.55 -4.28 -29.79
CA GLU A 290 -17.33 -5.29 -30.84
C GLU A 290 -16.27 -6.34 -30.45
N ILE A 291 -16.20 -6.70 -29.15
CA ILE A 291 -15.18 -7.59 -28.62
C ILE A 291 -15.86 -8.76 -27.89
N ASN A 292 -15.28 -9.95 -28.06
CA ASN A 292 -15.74 -11.11 -27.29
C ASN A 292 -15.41 -10.91 -25.81
N LEU A 293 -16.45 -10.63 -25.02
CA LEU A 293 -16.38 -10.43 -23.57
C LEU A 293 -16.73 -11.72 -22.81
N PHE A 294 -16.14 -12.84 -23.23
CA PHE A 294 -16.38 -14.13 -22.59
C PHE A 294 -16.03 -14.06 -21.09
N GLY A 295 -16.94 -14.54 -20.24
CA GLY A 295 -16.73 -14.60 -18.79
C GLY A 295 -17.07 -13.33 -18.00
N ILE A 296 -17.69 -12.31 -18.61
CA ILE A 296 -18.18 -11.14 -17.87
C ILE A 296 -19.52 -11.45 -17.23
N GLU A 297 -19.49 -11.63 -15.90
CA GLU A 297 -20.71 -11.92 -15.12
C GLU A 297 -21.41 -10.66 -14.60
N THR A 298 -20.65 -9.62 -14.31
CA THR A 298 -21.15 -8.45 -13.54
C THR A 298 -21.84 -7.40 -14.41
N TRP A 299 -21.51 -7.31 -15.69
CA TRP A 299 -21.95 -6.24 -16.61
C TRP A 299 -22.88 -6.76 -17.72
N GLY A 300 -23.30 -8.01 -17.68
CA GLY A 300 -24.21 -8.62 -18.65
C GLY A 300 -25.69 -8.30 -18.36
N GLN A 301 -26.59 -8.86 -19.18
CA GLN A 301 -28.05 -8.69 -19.06
C GLN A 301 -28.65 -9.08 -17.69
N HIS A 302 -27.87 -9.79 -16.85
CA HIS A 302 -28.25 -10.20 -15.50
C HIS A 302 -27.66 -9.32 -14.39
N ALA A 303 -26.91 -8.27 -14.71
CA ALA A 303 -26.37 -7.35 -13.71
C ALA A 303 -27.52 -6.61 -12.99
N ARG A 304 -27.93 -7.11 -11.83
CA ARG A 304 -28.81 -6.39 -10.91
C ARG A 304 -28.02 -5.20 -10.36
N ILE A 305 -28.17 -4.03 -10.97
CA ILE A 305 -27.72 -2.77 -10.35
C ILE A 305 -28.51 -2.64 -9.04
N PRO A 306 -27.86 -2.58 -7.86
CA PRO A 306 -28.57 -2.30 -6.62
C PRO A 306 -29.27 -0.96 -6.80
N LYS A 307 -30.60 -0.94 -6.77
CA LYS A 307 -31.37 0.30 -6.65
C LYS A 307 -30.93 0.94 -5.32
N LYS A 308 -30.52 2.20 -5.40
CA LYS A 308 -30.24 3.02 -4.22
C LYS A 308 -31.43 3.07 -3.27
#